data_36c2cc9ddc9a4e1e5ae4a7f06a2d31e5
#
_entry.id   36c2cc9ddc9a4e1e5ae4a7f06a2d31e5
#
_cell.length_a   1.000
_cell.length_b   1.000
_cell.length_c   1.000
_cell.angle_alpha   90.00
_cell.angle_beta   90.00
_cell.angle_gamma   90.00
#
_symmetry.space_group_name_H-M   'P 1'
#
loop_
_entity.id
_entity.type
_entity.pdbx_description
1 polymer ?
#
loop_
_entity_poly.entity_id
_entity_poly.type
_entity_poly.pdbx_seq_one_letter_code
_entity_poly.pdbx_strand_id
1 'polypeptide(L)' 'MKLHQCSVCGYIYYPEAGDPDNGVEAGTAFEDLPDDWVCPVCGAEKDQFEII' A
#
# COMPACT_ATOMS: atom_id res chain seq x y z
N MET A 1 2.06 -11.01 -7.76
CA MET A 1 1.75 -10.49 -6.43
C MET A 1 0.33 -9.94 -6.41
N LYS A 2 -0.33 -10.01 -5.28
CA LYS A 2 -1.69 -9.50 -5.16
C LYS A 2 -1.68 -7.98 -5.02
N LEU A 3 -2.66 -7.34 -5.66
CA LEU A 3 -2.85 -5.91 -5.51
C LEU A 3 -3.76 -5.63 -4.32
N HIS A 4 -3.55 -4.50 -3.68
CA HIS A 4 -4.40 -4.06 -2.57
C HIS A 4 -4.91 -2.66 -2.90
N GLN A 5 -6.19 -2.45 -2.65
CA GLN A 5 -6.83 -1.16 -2.94
C GLN A 5 -7.34 -0.51 -1.65
N CYS A 6 -7.03 0.76 -1.49
CA CYS A 6 -7.55 1.55 -0.39
C CYS A 6 -9.07 1.68 -0.53
N SER A 7 -9.81 1.30 0.49
CA SER A 7 -11.28 1.39 0.47
C SER A 7 -11.78 2.83 0.68
N VAL A 8 -10.91 3.73 1.07
CA VAL A 8 -11.28 5.12 1.36
C VAL A 8 -11.18 6.00 0.12
N CYS A 9 -10.03 5.94 -0.60
CA CYS A 9 -9.80 6.82 -1.75
C CYS A 9 -9.61 6.09 -3.07
N GLY A 10 -9.48 4.76 -3.05
CA GLY A 10 -9.29 3.98 -4.28
C GLY A 10 -7.86 3.82 -4.74
N TYR A 11 -6.88 4.30 -3.96
CA TYR A 11 -5.47 4.10 -4.29
C TYR A 11 -5.15 2.61 -4.36
N ILE A 12 -4.40 2.21 -5.38
CA ILE A 12 -3.99 0.81 -5.52
C ILE A 12 -2.50 0.69 -5.25
N TYR A 13 -2.14 -0.17 -4.31
CA TYR A 13 -0.74 -0.46 -4.04
C TYR A 13 -0.25 -1.55 -4.98
N TYR A 14 0.78 -1.23 -5.76
CA TYR A 14 1.43 -2.17 -6.68
C TYR A 14 2.73 -2.63 -6.05
N PRO A 15 2.85 -3.90 -5.61
CA PRO A 15 4.08 -4.38 -4.99
C PRO A 15 5.30 -4.21 -5.88
N GLU A 16 5.13 -4.34 -7.20
CA GLU A 16 6.23 -4.19 -8.15
C GLU A 16 6.81 -2.79 -8.16
N ALA A 17 5.98 -1.79 -7.90
CA ALA A 17 6.43 -0.39 -7.89
C ALA A 17 6.85 0.07 -6.50
N GLY A 18 6.30 -0.53 -5.45
CA GLY A 18 6.53 -0.09 -4.08
C GLY A 18 5.98 1.30 -3.82
N ASP A 19 6.58 1.98 -2.86
CA ASP A 19 6.22 3.36 -2.52
C ASP A 19 7.50 4.09 -2.12
N PRO A 20 8.40 4.36 -3.07
CA PRO A 20 9.72 4.91 -2.74
C PRO A 20 9.64 6.30 -2.10
N ASP A 21 8.60 7.07 -2.37
CA ASP A 21 8.41 8.38 -1.73
C ASP A 21 8.22 8.26 -0.21
N ASN A 22 7.78 7.10 0.25
CA ASN A 22 7.58 6.81 1.67
C ASN A 22 8.55 5.75 2.18
N GLY A 23 9.64 5.52 1.45
CA GLY A 23 10.69 4.61 1.90
C GLY A 23 10.43 3.13 1.65
N VAL A 24 9.49 2.81 0.78
CA VAL A 24 9.14 1.42 0.45
C VAL A 24 9.77 1.06 -0.90
N GLU A 25 10.69 0.10 -0.91
CA GLU A 25 11.36 -0.31 -2.13
C GLU A 25 10.41 -1.04 -3.08
N ALA A 26 10.70 -0.92 -4.38
CA ALA A 26 10.00 -1.71 -5.40
C ALA A 26 10.19 -3.20 -5.10
N GLY A 27 9.15 -3.99 -5.28
CA GLY A 27 9.18 -5.41 -4.99
C GLY A 27 8.77 -5.78 -3.58
N THR A 28 8.32 -4.80 -2.78
CA THR A 28 7.85 -5.05 -1.43
C THR A 28 6.39 -5.47 -1.45
N ALA A 29 6.09 -6.66 -0.92
CA ALA A 29 4.71 -7.13 -0.81
C ALA A 29 3.95 -6.29 0.20
N PHE A 30 2.62 -6.21 0.04
CA PHE A 30 1.80 -5.40 0.94
C PHE A 30 1.96 -5.83 2.39
N GLU A 31 1.99 -7.14 2.65
CA GLU A 31 2.14 -7.68 4.00
C GLU A 31 3.51 -7.39 4.63
N ASP A 32 4.48 -7.01 3.82
CA ASP A 32 5.82 -6.66 4.29
C ASP A 32 5.96 -5.17 4.59
N LEU A 33 4.92 -4.38 4.33
CA LEU A 33 4.95 -2.96 4.64
C LEU A 33 5.02 -2.73 6.16
N PRO A 34 5.69 -1.65 6.60
CA PRO A 34 5.69 -1.31 8.03
C PRO A 34 4.27 -1.17 8.57
N ASP A 35 4.08 -1.48 9.85
CA ASP A 35 2.75 -1.38 10.47
C ASP A 35 2.23 0.06 10.48
N ASP A 36 3.12 1.03 10.47
CA ASP A 36 2.75 2.46 10.46
C ASP A 36 2.62 3.05 9.06
N TRP A 37 2.80 2.23 8.01
CA TRP A 37 2.60 2.69 6.66
C TRP A 37 1.11 3.01 6.43
N VAL A 38 0.86 4.12 5.77
CA VAL A 38 -0.50 4.56 5.46
C VAL A 38 -0.62 4.89 3.98
N CYS A 39 -1.86 4.97 3.51
CA CYS A 39 -2.13 5.34 2.12
C CYS A 39 -1.48 6.70 1.82
N PRO A 40 -0.65 6.79 0.76
CA PRO A 40 0.01 8.06 0.42
C PRO A 40 -0.95 9.13 -0.10
N VAL A 41 -2.18 8.76 -0.43
CA VAL A 41 -3.16 9.69 -0.96
C VAL A 41 -4.06 10.24 0.13
N CYS A 42 -4.64 9.36 0.97
CA CYS A 42 -5.62 9.78 1.98
C CYS A 42 -5.20 9.52 3.41
N GLY A 43 -4.10 8.80 3.63
CA GLY A 43 -3.64 8.50 4.98
C GLY A 43 -4.36 7.36 5.67
N ALA A 44 -5.15 6.57 4.94
CA ALA A 44 -5.84 5.42 5.53
C ALA A 44 -4.85 4.37 6.00
N GLU A 45 -5.18 3.69 7.08
CA GLU A 45 -4.32 2.63 7.62
C GLU A 45 -4.35 1.37 6.74
N LYS A 46 -3.38 0.49 6.93
CA LYS A 46 -3.26 -0.74 6.15
C LYS A 46 -4.52 -1.60 6.21
N ASP A 47 -5.20 -1.62 7.35
CA ASP A 47 -6.40 -2.44 7.52
C ASP A 47 -7.60 -1.92 6.70
N GLN A 48 -7.49 -0.75 6.11
CA GLN A 48 -8.50 -0.21 5.21
C GLN A 48 -8.31 -0.68 3.76
N PHE A 49 -7.24 -1.42 3.49
CA PHE A 49 -6.96 -1.92 2.14
C PHE A 49 -7.56 -3.29 1.93
N GLU A 50 -8.08 -3.53 0.74
CA GLU A 50 -8.68 -4.79 0.35
C GLU A 50 -7.91 -5.42 -0.80
N ILE A 51 -7.86 -6.76 -0.82
CA ILE A 51 -7.24 -7.50 -1.92
C ILE A 51 -8.18 -7.44 -3.14
N ILE A 52 -7.63 -7.09 -4.28
CA ILE A 52 -8.40 -7.02 -5.53
C ILE A 52 -7.87 -7.97 -6.58
#